data_6a1eaac55e7a08fe58ff85e9566bca28
#
_entry.id   6a1eaac55e7a08fe58ff85e9566bca28
#
_cell.length_a   1.000
_cell.length_b   1.000
_cell.length_c   1.000
_cell.angle_alpha   90.00
_cell.angle_beta   90.00
_cell.angle_gamma   90.00
#
_symmetry.space_group_name_H-M   'P 1'
#
loop_
_entity.id
_entity.type
_entity.pdbx_description
1 polymer ?
#
loop_
_entity_poly.entity_id
_entity_poly.type
_entity_poly.pdbx_seq_one_letter_code
_entity_poly.pdbx_strand_id
1 'polypeptide(L)'
;SRLIKTDKVIKLLWIVGLITFFMSAVLDNLTTAIVMVTLLRKLISNKETRKYFVGIVVIAANAGGAWSPIGDVTTTMLWIGGQISATGIVQSLFLPSLLSLFVPLAVASYVLKNQAIGKSEATVQLTPLEQRDGKIMLFAGAGSLLGVPVFKTLTHLPPYMGILLALGLVWILSEILHSEKDEEAKKHLSVGYALTKIDTSSILFFLGILLAIGGL
;
A
#
# COMPACT_ATOMS: atom_id res chain seq x y z
N SER A 1 -24.10 -17.40 18.67
CA SER A 1 -23.43 -16.28 17.99
C SER A 1 -22.72 -15.43 19.04
N ARG A 2 -21.42 -15.56 19.16
CA ARG A 2 -20.63 -14.68 20.03
C ARG A 2 -20.40 -13.37 19.28
N LEU A 3 -21.21 -12.36 19.59
CA LEU A 3 -20.96 -10.96 19.23
C LEU A 3 -19.59 -10.56 19.78
N ILE A 4 -18.72 -10.05 18.93
CA ILE A 4 -17.43 -9.54 19.36
C ILE A 4 -17.69 -8.25 20.13
N LYS A 5 -17.17 -8.16 21.37
CA LYS A 5 -17.35 -6.99 22.23
C LYS A 5 -16.82 -5.72 21.55
N THR A 6 -17.44 -4.58 21.83
CA THR A 6 -17.13 -3.24 21.28
C THR A 6 -15.65 -2.89 21.31
N ASP A 7 -14.94 -3.24 22.38
CA ASP A 7 -13.50 -3.00 22.50
C ASP A 7 -12.67 -3.66 21.40
N LYS A 8 -13.14 -4.79 20.86
CA LYS A 8 -12.46 -5.46 19.75
C LYS A 8 -12.68 -4.74 18.41
N VAL A 9 -13.84 -4.08 18.21
CA VAL A 9 -14.13 -3.27 17.00
C VAL A 9 -13.18 -2.09 16.93
N ILE A 10 -13.11 -1.31 17.98
CA ILE A 10 -12.25 -0.13 18.09
C ILE A 10 -10.78 -0.54 17.96
N LYS A 11 -10.35 -1.58 18.69
CA LYS A 11 -8.98 -2.09 18.58
C LYS A 11 -8.63 -2.51 17.15
N LEU A 12 -9.54 -3.20 16.46
CA LEU A 12 -9.33 -3.59 15.07
C LEU A 12 -9.27 -2.36 14.15
N LEU A 13 -10.10 -1.35 14.38
CA LEU A 13 -10.12 -0.11 13.60
C LEU A 13 -8.76 0.61 13.67
N TRP A 14 -8.21 0.75 14.88
CA TRP A 14 -6.89 1.36 15.08
C TRP A 14 -5.77 0.55 14.44
N ILE A 15 -5.78 -0.78 14.60
CA ILE A 15 -4.79 -1.67 13.98
C ILE A 15 -4.84 -1.53 12.44
N VAL A 16 -6.03 -1.60 11.86
CA VAL A 16 -6.23 -1.46 10.42
C VAL A 16 -5.77 -0.10 9.93
N GLY A 17 -6.16 1.00 10.62
CA GLY A 17 -5.76 2.35 10.26
C GLY A 17 -4.23 2.54 10.30
N LEU A 18 -3.59 2.12 11.38
CA LEU A 18 -2.14 2.23 11.54
C LEU A 18 -1.38 1.38 10.51
N ILE A 19 -1.78 0.11 10.33
CA ILE A 19 -1.15 -0.75 9.32
C ILE A 19 -1.30 -0.13 7.93
N THR A 20 -2.50 0.35 7.57
CA THR A 20 -2.76 1.00 6.28
C THR A 20 -1.86 2.21 6.09
N PHE A 21 -1.73 3.07 7.09
CA PHE A 21 -0.91 4.27 7.06
C PHE A 21 0.57 3.97 6.76
N PHE A 22 1.16 3.04 7.49
CA PHE A 22 2.57 2.69 7.28
C PHE A 22 2.80 1.85 6.01
N MET A 23 1.85 0.98 5.64
CA MET A 23 1.93 0.25 4.37
C MET A 23 1.89 1.20 3.18
N SER A 24 1.02 2.21 3.22
CA SER A 24 0.88 3.17 2.13
C SER A 24 2.13 4.04 1.92
N ALA A 25 2.91 4.27 2.96
CA ALA A 25 4.19 4.97 2.82
C ALA A 25 5.22 4.20 1.97
N VAL A 26 4.99 2.91 1.73
CA VAL A 26 5.92 2.01 1.02
C VAL A 26 5.31 1.44 -0.27
N LEU A 27 4.02 1.06 -0.24
CA LEU A 27 3.36 0.32 -1.33
C LEU A 27 2.46 1.18 -2.22
N ASP A 28 2.45 2.47 -2.08
CA ASP A 28 1.48 3.44 -2.60
C ASP A 28 0.06 3.34 -1.99
N ASN A 29 -0.67 4.43 -2.12
CA ASN A 29 -1.99 4.60 -1.50
C ASN A 29 -3.08 3.75 -2.17
N LEU A 30 -3.05 3.63 -3.50
CA LEU A 30 -4.07 2.88 -4.26
C LEU A 30 -3.94 1.38 -4.01
N THR A 31 -2.74 0.84 -4.17
CA THR A 31 -2.46 -0.59 -3.93
C THR A 31 -2.78 -0.97 -2.48
N THR A 32 -2.34 -0.15 -1.53
CA THR A 32 -2.63 -0.37 -0.11
C THR A 32 -4.14 -0.36 0.17
N ALA A 33 -4.88 0.61 -0.40
CA ALA A 33 -6.33 0.68 -0.22
C ALA A 33 -7.03 -0.57 -0.78
N ILE A 34 -6.68 -1.02 -1.98
CA ILE A 34 -7.26 -2.22 -2.61
C ILE A 34 -7.01 -3.47 -1.76
N VAL A 35 -5.77 -3.68 -1.30
CA VAL A 35 -5.39 -4.83 -0.46
C VAL A 35 -6.17 -4.80 0.86
N MET A 36 -6.19 -3.67 1.54
CA MET A 36 -6.86 -3.54 2.83
C MET A 36 -8.39 -3.65 2.72
N VAL A 37 -9.01 -3.08 1.70
CA VAL A 37 -10.46 -3.24 1.45
C VAL A 37 -10.81 -4.70 1.16
N THR A 38 -9.97 -5.39 0.40
CA THR A 38 -10.16 -6.83 0.12
C THR A 38 -10.04 -7.66 1.39
N LEU A 39 -9.08 -7.34 2.25
CA LEU A 39 -8.95 -7.96 3.57
C LEU A 39 -10.17 -7.69 4.46
N LEU A 40 -10.65 -6.45 4.50
CA LEU A 40 -11.83 -6.07 5.29
C LEU A 40 -13.10 -6.82 4.85
N ARG A 41 -13.26 -7.12 3.57
CA ARG A 41 -14.38 -7.96 3.08
C ARG A 41 -14.39 -9.36 3.72
N LYS A 42 -13.20 -9.89 3.99
CA LYS A 42 -13.04 -11.20 4.66
C LYS A 42 -13.16 -11.13 6.17
N LEU A 43 -12.81 -10.00 6.79
CA LEU A 43 -12.80 -9.85 8.24
C LEU A 43 -14.13 -9.37 8.82
N ILE A 44 -14.89 -8.54 8.09
CA ILE A 44 -16.09 -7.85 8.58
C ILE A 44 -17.28 -8.21 7.71
N SER A 45 -18.21 -9.01 8.23
CA SER A 45 -19.44 -9.41 7.52
C SER A 45 -20.48 -8.30 7.50
N ASN A 46 -20.56 -7.49 8.56
CA ASN A 46 -21.53 -6.41 8.67
C ASN A 46 -21.19 -5.29 7.68
N LYS A 47 -22.08 -5.04 6.70
CA LYS A 47 -21.87 -4.05 5.64
C LYS A 47 -21.74 -2.62 6.18
N GLU A 48 -22.54 -2.25 7.16
CA GLU A 48 -22.54 -0.88 7.73
C GLU A 48 -21.23 -0.61 8.49
N THR A 49 -20.85 -1.51 9.39
CA THR A 49 -19.55 -1.41 10.08
C THR A 49 -18.39 -1.37 9.08
N ARG A 50 -18.44 -2.20 8.03
CA ARG A 50 -17.39 -2.27 7.00
C ARG A 50 -17.24 -0.96 6.22
N LYS A 51 -18.32 -0.21 5.95
CA LYS A 51 -18.24 1.10 5.28
C LYS A 51 -17.36 2.08 6.06
N TYR A 52 -17.51 2.15 7.38
CA TYR A 52 -16.65 3.00 8.22
C TYR A 52 -15.18 2.58 8.15
N PHE A 53 -14.91 1.28 8.21
CA PHE A 53 -13.54 0.77 8.08
C PHE A 53 -12.95 1.08 6.71
N VAL A 54 -13.72 0.94 5.62
CA VAL A 54 -13.27 1.31 4.27
C VAL A 54 -12.97 2.80 4.19
N GLY A 55 -13.83 3.66 4.76
CA GLY A 55 -13.56 5.10 4.83
C GLY A 55 -12.26 5.42 5.54
N ILE A 56 -12.01 4.79 6.70
CA ILE A 56 -10.73 4.94 7.43
C ILE A 56 -9.55 4.41 6.63
N VAL A 57 -9.69 3.28 5.92
CA VAL A 57 -8.62 2.76 5.05
C VAL A 57 -8.26 3.75 3.95
N VAL A 58 -9.25 4.35 3.29
CA VAL A 58 -8.99 5.36 2.24
C VAL A 58 -8.27 6.57 2.82
N ILE A 59 -8.73 7.10 3.96
CA ILE A 59 -8.09 8.25 4.62
C ILE A 59 -6.66 7.87 5.06
N ALA A 60 -6.49 6.72 5.72
CA ALA A 60 -5.20 6.26 6.20
C ALA A 60 -4.20 5.99 5.07
N ALA A 61 -4.66 5.44 3.94
CA ALA A 61 -3.82 5.21 2.79
C ALA A 61 -3.33 6.52 2.17
N ASN A 62 -4.21 7.50 1.97
CA ASN A 62 -3.80 8.80 1.44
C ASN A 62 -2.90 9.58 2.41
N ALA A 63 -3.26 9.61 3.71
CA ALA A 63 -2.43 10.24 4.72
C ALA A 63 -1.06 9.56 4.86
N GLY A 64 -1.02 8.22 4.76
CA GLY A 64 0.22 7.44 4.80
C GLY A 64 1.12 7.64 3.59
N GLY A 65 0.52 7.76 2.39
CA GLY A 65 1.26 8.02 1.17
C GLY A 65 1.87 9.43 1.12
N ALA A 66 1.17 10.42 1.68
CA ALA A 66 1.53 11.83 1.54
C ALA A 66 2.88 12.22 2.16
N TRP A 67 3.32 11.58 3.24
CA TRP A 67 4.58 11.93 3.91
C TRP A 67 5.80 11.16 3.41
N SER A 68 5.61 10.23 2.48
CA SER A 68 6.69 9.42 1.89
C SER A 68 6.97 9.84 0.44
N PRO A 69 8.22 9.86 -0.01
CA PRO A 69 8.54 10.17 -1.42
C PRO A 69 8.06 9.10 -2.40
N ILE A 70 7.72 7.90 -1.94
CA ILE A 70 7.28 6.75 -2.76
C ILE A 70 5.87 6.25 -2.41
N GLY A 71 5.21 6.87 -1.45
CA GLY A 71 3.91 6.41 -0.94
C GLY A 71 2.70 6.92 -1.71
N ASP A 72 2.89 7.90 -2.59
CA ASP A 72 1.86 8.44 -3.47
C ASP A 72 2.47 8.78 -4.83
N VAL A 73 1.72 8.59 -5.91
CA VAL A 73 2.20 8.88 -7.27
C VAL A 73 2.62 10.34 -7.41
N THR A 74 1.87 11.26 -6.83
CA THR A 74 2.17 12.70 -6.89
C THR A 74 3.50 13.02 -6.22
N THR A 75 3.73 12.53 -5.00
CA THR A 75 4.99 12.75 -4.28
C THR A 75 6.16 12.07 -4.99
N THR A 76 5.93 10.88 -5.53
CA THR A 76 6.95 10.16 -6.31
C THR A 76 7.37 10.95 -7.55
N MET A 77 6.42 11.50 -8.30
CA MET A 77 6.71 12.29 -9.49
C MET A 77 7.45 13.59 -9.17
N LEU A 78 7.04 14.31 -8.14
CA LEU A 78 7.72 15.53 -7.69
C LEU A 78 9.14 15.23 -7.20
N TRP A 79 9.35 14.09 -6.53
CA TRP A 79 10.67 13.66 -6.07
C TRP A 79 11.58 13.25 -7.24
N ILE A 80 11.06 12.50 -8.22
CA ILE A 80 11.79 12.14 -9.45
C ILE A 80 12.15 13.39 -10.24
N GLY A 81 11.21 14.33 -10.36
CA GLY A 81 11.42 15.62 -11.03
C GLY A 81 12.35 16.58 -10.29
N GLY A 82 12.86 16.22 -9.09
CA GLY A 82 13.80 17.05 -8.32
C GLY A 82 13.14 18.25 -7.62
N GLN A 83 11.82 18.37 -7.64
CA GLN A 83 11.07 19.48 -7.03
C GLN A 83 11.05 19.40 -5.49
N ILE A 84 11.14 18.18 -4.94
CA ILE A 84 11.16 17.93 -3.51
C ILE A 84 12.29 16.98 -3.14
N SER A 85 12.80 17.10 -1.90
CA SER A 85 13.74 16.13 -1.33
C SER A 85 13.03 15.09 -0.48
N ALA A 86 13.56 13.86 -0.42
CA ALA A 86 12.99 12.80 0.39
C ALA A 86 12.93 13.16 1.88
N THR A 87 13.97 13.79 2.41
CA THR A 87 14.02 14.26 3.80
C THR A 87 13.05 15.41 4.05
N GLY A 88 12.96 16.37 3.12
CA GLY A 88 12.08 17.53 3.25
C GLY A 88 10.62 17.13 3.33
N ILE A 89 10.16 16.18 2.49
CA ILE A 89 8.77 15.74 2.51
C ILE A 89 8.44 15.01 3.82
N VAL A 90 9.32 14.13 4.31
CA VAL A 90 9.12 13.43 5.57
C VAL A 90 9.01 14.41 6.73
N GLN A 91 9.94 15.36 6.84
CA GLN A 91 9.95 16.35 7.92
C GLN A 91 8.73 17.26 7.92
N SER A 92 8.29 17.71 6.73
CA SER A 92 7.19 18.66 6.60
C SER A 92 5.81 17.99 6.73
N LEU A 93 5.63 16.77 6.21
CA LEU A 93 4.31 16.16 6.07
C LEU A 93 4.02 15.03 7.06
N PHE A 94 5.01 14.48 7.77
CA PHE A 94 4.76 13.38 8.70
C PHE A 94 3.76 13.76 9.80
N LEU A 95 3.94 14.90 10.46
CA LEU A 95 3.03 15.34 11.53
C LEU A 95 1.63 15.69 11.02
N PRO A 96 1.46 16.48 9.94
CA PRO A 96 0.13 16.68 9.34
C PRO A 96 -0.56 15.39 8.93
N SER A 97 0.18 14.44 8.35
CA SER A 97 -0.35 13.13 7.96
C SER A 97 -0.81 12.30 9.15
N LEU A 98 -0.05 12.32 10.26
CA LEU A 98 -0.48 11.68 11.51
C LEU A 98 -1.77 12.29 12.05
N LEU A 99 -1.90 13.61 12.05
CA LEU A 99 -3.14 14.27 12.47
C LEU A 99 -4.31 13.90 11.57
N SER A 100 -4.09 13.83 10.24
CA SER A 100 -5.07 13.38 9.26
C SER A 100 -5.51 11.93 9.46
N LEU A 101 -4.70 11.08 10.08
CA LEU A 101 -5.06 9.73 10.49
C LEU A 101 -5.80 9.71 11.83
N PHE A 102 -5.23 10.35 12.86
CA PHE A 102 -5.73 10.21 14.23
C PHE A 102 -7.10 10.86 14.43
N VAL A 103 -7.35 12.01 13.83
CA VAL A 103 -8.64 12.71 13.96
C VAL A 103 -9.81 11.86 13.44
N PRO A 104 -9.77 11.33 12.18
CA PRO A 104 -10.83 10.45 11.70
C PRO A 104 -10.95 9.13 12.49
N LEU A 105 -9.82 8.56 12.94
CA LEU A 105 -9.85 7.37 13.80
C LEU A 105 -10.56 7.62 15.13
N ALA A 106 -10.32 8.76 15.77
CA ALA A 106 -11.00 9.15 17.00
C ALA A 106 -12.52 9.31 16.78
N VAL A 107 -12.90 10.01 15.71
CA VAL A 107 -14.31 10.20 15.33
C VAL A 107 -14.98 8.86 15.03
N ALA A 108 -14.35 8.01 14.20
CA ALA A 108 -14.88 6.68 13.87
C ALA A 108 -14.97 5.78 15.10
N SER A 109 -14.03 5.88 16.04
CA SER A 109 -14.08 5.14 17.32
C SER A 109 -15.30 5.54 18.15
N TYR A 110 -15.64 6.84 18.18
CA TYR A 110 -16.82 7.30 18.89
C TYR A 110 -18.11 6.79 18.23
N VAL A 111 -18.19 6.87 16.89
CA VAL A 111 -19.36 6.38 16.12
C VAL A 111 -19.54 4.88 16.23
N LEU A 112 -18.46 4.10 16.22
CA LEU A 112 -18.48 2.64 16.23
C LEU A 112 -18.56 2.05 17.65
N LYS A 113 -18.63 2.86 18.70
CA LYS A 113 -18.58 2.40 20.11
C LYS A 113 -19.63 1.33 20.45
N ASN A 114 -20.78 1.36 19.77
CA ASN A 114 -21.89 0.42 20.03
C ASN A 114 -22.11 -0.59 18.88
N GLN A 115 -21.19 -0.68 17.93
CA GLN A 115 -21.35 -1.59 16.80
C GLN A 115 -20.61 -2.91 17.02
N ALA A 116 -21.14 -3.99 16.44
CA ALA A 116 -20.54 -5.34 16.51
C ALA A 116 -19.98 -5.75 15.13
N ILE A 117 -18.83 -6.43 15.15
CA ILE A 117 -18.30 -7.11 13.98
C ILE A 117 -18.99 -8.46 13.86
N GLY A 118 -19.78 -8.67 12.80
CA GLY A 118 -20.21 -10.01 12.43
C GLY A 118 -18.99 -10.81 11.96
N LYS A 119 -18.81 -12.03 12.45
CA LYS A 119 -17.73 -12.92 11.96
C LYS A 119 -17.97 -13.24 10.48
N SER A 120 -16.99 -13.01 9.62
CA SER A 120 -16.92 -13.61 8.30
C SER A 120 -16.20 -14.95 8.37
N GLU A 121 -16.79 -15.99 7.80
CA GLU A 121 -16.25 -17.37 7.83
C GLU A 121 -15.28 -17.67 6.68
N ALA A 122 -14.90 -16.68 5.89
CA ALA A 122 -14.01 -16.90 4.75
C ALA A 122 -12.53 -17.00 5.18
N THR A 123 -12.14 -18.12 5.70
CA THR A 123 -10.73 -18.52 5.81
C THR A 123 -10.29 -19.08 4.45
N VAL A 124 -9.60 -18.29 3.65
CA VAL A 124 -8.77 -18.83 2.56
C VAL A 124 -7.61 -19.55 3.25
N GLN A 125 -7.65 -20.89 3.26
CA GLN A 125 -6.52 -21.69 3.75
C GLN A 125 -5.42 -21.66 2.67
N LEU A 126 -4.48 -20.77 2.82
CA LEU A 126 -3.25 -20.80 2.04
C LEU A 126 -2.38 -21.95 2.55
N THR A 127 -1.79 -22.70 1.64
CA THR A 127 -0.80 -23.72 2.02
C THR A 127 0.39 -23.05 2.72
N PRO A 128 1.12 -23.76 3.61
CA PRO A 128 2.30 -23.21 4.27
C PRO A 128 3.36 -22.69 3.29
N LEU A 129 3.46 -23.30 2.10
CA LEU A 129 4.38 -22.90 1.04
C LEU A 129 3.95 -21.56 0.43
N GLU A 130 2.67 -21.40 0.08
CA GLU A 130 2.13 -20.13 -0.46
C GLU A 130 2.25 -18.98 0.53
N GLN A 131 2.11 -19.26 1.84
CA GLN A 131 2.32 -18.25 2.88
C GLN A 131 3.78 -17.81 2.97
N ARG A 132 4.72 -18.74 2.83
CA ARG A 132 6.16 -18.46 2.83
C ARG A 132 6.55 -17.63 1.60
N ASP A 133 6.14 -18.06 0.43
CA ASP A 133 6.43 -17.39 -0.86
C ASP A 133 5.85 -15.97 -0.86
N GLY A 134 4.61 -15.81 -0.41
CA GLY A 134 3.97 -14.50 -0.27
C GLY A 134 4.69 -13.56 0.69
N LYS A 135 5.22 -14.08 1.82
CA LYS A 135 6.04 -13.28 2.74
C LYS A 135 7.36 -12.87 2.11
N ILE A 136 8.06 -13.79 1.45
CA ILE A 136 9.33 -13.50 0.77
C ILE A 136 9.12 -12.39 -0.27
N MET A 137 8.10 -12.51 -1.12
CA MET A 137 7.78 -11.50 -2.14
C MET A 137 7.40 -10.16 -1.54
N LEU A 138 6.61 -10.16 -0.44
CA LEU A 138 6.23 -8.92 0.26
C LEU A 138 7.48 -8.20 0.82
N PHE A 139 8.35 -8.93 1.52
CA PHE A 139 9.56 -8.34 2.11
C PHE A 139 10.57 -7.93 1.06
N ALA A 140 10.71 -8.68 -0.03
CA ALA A 140 11.57 -8.33 -1.15
C ALA A 140 11.07 -7.05 -1.85
N GLY A 141 9.77 -6.97 -2.15
CA GLY A 141 9.19 -5.79 -2.78
C GLY A 141 9.27 -4.55 -1.89
N ALA A 142 8.85 -4.66 -0.63
CA ALA A 142 8.93 -3.55 0.33
C ALA A 142 10.38 -3.12 0.58
N GLY A 143 11.30 -4.07 0.77
CA GLY A 143 12.72 -3.80 0.97
C GLY A 143 13.36 -3.15 -0.24
N SER A 144 13.01 -3.59 -1.45
CA SER A 144 13.48 -2.98 -2.71
C SER A 144 13.03 -1.53 -2.84
N LEU A 145 11.75 -1.23 -2.54
CA LEU A 145 11.23 0.13 -2.58
C LEU A 145 11.88 1.03 -1.53
N LEU A 146 12.03 0.55 -0.29
CA LEU A 146 12.75 1.28 0.76
C LEU A 146 14.24 1.49 0.43
N GLY A 147 14.83 0.62 -0.38
CA GLY A 147 16.19 0.74 -0.87
C GLY A 147 16.38 1.88 -1.89
N VAL A 148 15.32 2.31 -2.60
CA VAL A 148 15.45 3.36 -3.63
C VAL A 148 15.97 4.70 -3.10
N PRO A 149 15.46 5.27 -1.99
CA PRO A 149 16.04 6.48 -1.40
C PRO A 149 17.49 6.31 -0.98
N VAL A 150 17.84 5.15 -0.44
CA VAL A 150 19.23 4.82 -0.05
C VAL A 150 20.12 4.76 -1.29
N PHE A 151 19.67 4.08 -2.35
CA PHE A 151 20.37 4.01 -3.64
C PHE A 151 20.63 5.41 -4.21
N LYS A 152 19.61 6.29 -4.24
CA LYS A 152 19.76 7.67 -4.68
C LYS A 152 20.82 8.44 -3.87
N THR A 153 20.81 8.25 -2.54
CA THR A 153 21.76 8.95 -1.66
C THR A 153 23.20 8.49 -1.87
N LEU A 154 23.40 7.19 -2.12
CA LEU A 154 24.74 6.62 -2.30
C LEU A 154 25.30 6.85 -3.70
N THR A 155 24.47 6.75 -4.73
CA THR A 155 24.92 6.82 -6.14
C THR A 155 24.77 8.19 -6.77
N HIS A 156 23.96 9.07 -6.17
CA HIS A 156 23.51 10.35 -6.74
C HIS A 156 22.79 10.23 -8.09
N LEU A 157 22.40 8.99 -8.48
CA LEU A 157 21.65 8.74 -9.70
C LEU A 157 20.15 9.08 -9.52
N PRO A 158 19.43 9.34 -10.62
CA PRO A 158 17.99 9.58 -10.57
C PRO A 158 17.23 8.42 -9.92
N PRO A 159 16.17 8.68 -9.13
CA PRO A 159 15.42 7.64 -8.40
C PRO A 159 14.86 6.54 -9.29
N TYR A 160 14.46 6.86 -10.54
CA TYR A 160 13.91 5.87 -11.46
C TYR A 160 14.88 4.74 -11.79
N MET A 161 16.20 4.99 -11.77
CA MET A 161 17.20 3.92 -11.95
C MET A 161 17.18 2.95 -10.78
N GLY A 162 17.03 3.44 -9.55
CA GLY A 162 16.86 2.62 -8.36
C GLY A 162 15.56 1.79 -8.42
N ILE A 163 14.48 2.38 -8.92
CA ILE A 163 13.20 1.68 -9.10
C ILE A 163 13.31 0.57 -10.15
N LEU A 164 13.97 0.83 -11.29
CA LEU A 164 14.19 -0.19 -12.32
C LEU A 164 15.09 -1.33 -11.83
N LEU A 165 16.14 -1.01 -11.07
CA LEU A 165 16.98 -2.03 -10.42
C LEU A 165 16.16 -2.86 -9.45
N ALA A 166 15.37 -2.23 -8.58
CA ALA A 166 14.48 -2.89 -7.63
C ALA A 166 13.48 -3.81 -8.35
N LEU A 167 12.87 -3.35 -9.44
CA LEU A 167 11.97 -4.15 -10.26
C LEU A 167 12.68 -5.38 -10.84
N GLY A 168 13.89 -5.22 -11.38
CA GLY A 168 14.70 -6.32 -11.92
C GLY A 168 15.01 -7.39 -10.86
N LEU A 169 15.40 -6.96 -9.65
CA LEU A 169 15.69 -7.87 -8.54
C LEU A 169 14.43 -8.66 -8.09
N VAL A 170 13.31 -7.97 -7.95
CA VAL A 170 12.02 -8.60 -7.59
C VAL A 170 11.57 -9.54 -8.70
N TRP A 171 11.80 -9.20 -9.97
CA TRP A 171 11.48 -10.06 -11.12
C TRP A 171 12.28 -11.37 -11.07
N ILE A 172 13.60 -11.28 -10.94
CA ILE A 172 14.49 -12.47 -10.84
C ILE A 172 14.06 -13.34 -9.66
N LEU A 173 13.80 -12.74 -8.50
CA LEU A 173 13.35 -13.45 -7.31
C LEU A 173 12.01 -14.16 -7.55
N SER A 174 11.07 -13.51 -8.22
CA SER A 174 9.77 -14.08 -8.58
C SER A 174 9.92 -15.30 -9.49
N GLU A 175 10.77 -15.21 -10.52
CA GLU A 175 11.02 -16.33 -11.43
C GLU A 175 11.66 -17.53 -10.70
N ILE A 176 12.65 -17.28 -9.84
CA ILE A 176 13.29 -18.33 -9.05
C ILE A 176 12.30 -18.99 -8.10
N LEU A 177 11.50 -18.20 -7.39
CA LEU A 177 10.56 -18.69 -6.38
C LEU A 177 9.42 -19.52 -6.99
N HIS A 178 9.04 -19.21 -8.23
CA HIS A 178 7.93 -19.86 -8.92
C HIS A 178 8.39 -20.83 -10.03
N SER A 179 9.70 -21.13 -10.12
CA SER A 179 10.26 -22.00 -11.17
C SER A 179 9.68 -23.41 -11.21
N GLU A 180 9.30 -23.95 -10.04
CA GLU A 180 8.78 -25.32 -9.89
C GLU A 180 7.24 -25.41 -9.98
N LYS A 181 6.53 -24.29 -10.20
CA LYS A 181 5.06 -24.28 -10.31
C LYS A 181 4.59 -24.61 -11.73
N ASP A 182 3.38 -25.18 -11.82
CA ASP A 182 2.73 -25.47 -13.10
C ASP A 182 2.58 -24.21 -13.97
N GLU A 183 2.67 -24.35 -15.29
CA GLU A 183 2.65 -23.26 -16.27
C GLU A 183 1.40 -22.33 -16.12
N GLU A 184 0.22 -22.87 -15.79
CA GLU A 184 -0.98 -22.04 -15.56
C GLU A 184 -0.89 -21.20 -14.29
N ALA A 185 -0.38 -21.76 -13.20
CA ALA A 185 -0.15 -21.05 -11.95
C ALA A 185 0.95 -19.99 -12.11
N LYS A 186 2.00 -20.32 -12.85
CA LYS A 186 3.14 -19.45 -13.16
C LYS A 186 2.70 -18.21 -13.96
N LYS A 187 1.79 -18.38 -14.93
CA LYS A 187 1.29 -17.30 -15.75
C LYS A 187 0.66 -16.15 -14.93
N HIS A 188 -0.11 -16.48 -13.89
CA HIS A 188 -0.74 -15.48 -13.01
C HIS A 188 0.20 -14.87 -11.97
N LEU A 189 1.33 -15.50 -11.70
CA LEU A 189 2.34 -15.04 -10.73
C LEU A 189 3.53 -14.36 -11.42
N SER A 190 3.58 -14.36 -12.76
CA SER A 190 4.67 -13.75 -13.53
C SER A 190 4.60 -12.22 -13.50
N VAL A 191 5.76 -11.58 -13.53
CA VAL A 191 5.85 -10.12 -13.66
C VAL A 191 5.27 -9.65 -15.00
N GLY A 192 5.40 -10.46 -16.06
CA GLY A 192 4.74 -10.18 -17.35
C GLY A 192 3.22 -10.01 -17.21
N TYR A 193 2.57 -10.87 -16.43
CA TYR A 193 1.13 -10.72 -16.14
C TYR A 193 0.84 -9.47 -15.28
N ALA A 194 1.69 -9.17 -14.30
CA ALA A 194 1.55 -7.96 -13.51
C ALA A 194 1.64 -6.69 -14.36
N LEU A 195 2.53 -6.66 -15.36
CA LEU A 195 2.65 -5.54 -16.31
C LEU A 195 1.39 -5.33 -17.16
N THR A 196 0.63 -6.40 -17.47
CA THR A 196 -0.66 -6.24 -18.18
C THR A 196 -1.75 -5.57 -17.35
N LYS A 197 -1.57 -5.47 -16.03
CA LYS A 197 -2.51 -4.83 -15.11
C LYS A 197 -2.22 -3.35 -14.86
N ILE A 198 -1.17 -2.81 -15.47
CA ILE A 198 -0.81 -1.40 -15.34
C ILE A 198 -1.91 -0.55 -15.99
N ASP A 199 -2.40 0.43 -15.23
CA ASP A 199 -3.36 1.41 -15.73
C ASP A 199 -2.66 2.48 -16.58
N THR A 200 -2.64 2.25 -17.88
CA THR A 200 -2.05 3.18 -18.86
C THR A 200 -2.72 4.57 -18.83
N SER A 201 -4.02 4.64 -18.49
CA SER A 201 -4.75 5.92 -18.42
C SER A 201 -4.17 6.81 -17.32
N SER A 202 -3.91 6.24 -16.15
CA SER A 202 -3.26 6.96 -15.05
C SER A 202 -1.85 7.42 -15.43
N ILE A 203 -1.07 6.58 -16.09
CA ILE A 203 0.28 6.96 -16.57
C ILE A 203 0.22 8.16 -17.52
N LEU A 204 -0.67 8.12 -18.51
CA LEU A 204 -0.82 9.21 -19.48
C LEU A 204 -1.33 10.50 -18.82
N PHE A 205 -2.23 10.38 -17.84
CA PHE A 205 -2.73 11.52 -17.07
C PHE A 205 -1.58 12.22 -16.31
N PHE A 206 -0.77 11.46 -15.57
CA PHE A 206 0.37 12.02 -14.84
C PHE A 206 1.45 12.57 -15.78
N LEU A 207 1.71 11.91 -16.91
CA LEU A 207 2.61 12.43 -17.94
C LEU A 207 2.12 13.78 -18.46
N GLY A 208 0.82 13.92 -18.71
CA GLY A 208 0.22 15.19 -19.11
C GLY A 208 0.41 16.30 -18.07
N ILE A 209 0.24 15.98 -16.77
CA ILE A 209 0.51 16.95 -15.69
C ILE A 209 1.98 17.37 -15.69
N LEU A 210 2.92 16.41 -15.77
CA LEU A 210 4.36 16.72 -15.76
C LEU A 210 4.78 17.57 -16.95
N LEU A 211 4.24 17.29 -18.14
CA LEU A 211 4.50 18.09 -19.35
C LEU A 211 3.92 19.50 -19.23
N ALA A 212 2.72 19.64 -18.64
CA ALA A 212 2.13 20.95 -18.41
C ALA A 212 2.94 21.80 -17.42
N ILE A 213 3.42 21.20 -16.32
CA ILE A 213 4.24 21.90 -15.33
C ILE A 213 5.64 22.19 -15.88
N GLY A 214 6.22 21.27 -16.65
CA GLY A 214 7.57 21.45 -17.24
C GLY A 214 7.59 22.41 -18.46
N GLY A 215 6.42 22.75 -19.01
CA GLY A 215 6.27 23.72 -20.10
C GLY A 215 5.97 25.15 -19.64
N LEU A 216 5.80 25.37 -18.33
CA LEU A 216 5.63 26.67 -17.67
C LEU A 216 6.98 27.20 -17.19
#